data_377a3a87ae6b8fbd7c5c8da56e8835a3
#
_entry.id   377a3a87ae6b8fbd7c5c8da56e8835a3
#
_cell.length_a   1.000
_cell.length_b   1.000
_cell.length_c   1.000
_cell.angle_alpha   90.00
_cell.angle_beta   90.00
_cell.angle_gamma   90.00
#
_symmetry.space_group_name_H-M   'P 1'
#
loop_
_entity.id
_entity.type
_entity.pdbx_description
1 polymer ?
#
loop_
_entity_poly.entity_id
_entity_poly.type
_entity_poly.pdbx_seq_one_letter_code
_entity_poly.pdbx_strand_id
1 'polypeptide(L)'
;MPWLFADPWLALGEWRARIHGFLAGLEAQAIRYRAPLGGDVTRASTRTRLKLLSAACGDHARRLRALLAPLGIEGGAAAPELYGALGMTLPAGQGLTGYYANLHRDWCWGEAENAASFRIVDAALGSDAPGRTLLLGVGAGRLAYDLLLRRRPEPLVAADLNPLFLCAVQRLFAGERLDLYEFPLAPRDIDSHAILRALQAPSPAPAGCHLLFADASQGPFAAGAFDTVITPWLIDVVDEDLATFARRVNEWLRPGGRWVNTGSLSFSSDDPARRYALEEAVEIVDAAGFAGAAPREEQVPYLCSPASRHGRTETVVTFTARKRAEVPIPAAPTISTTSSNAYRRAGSSEEKDSEPVLTQRPPGRSHSFTRRANVARSSSTTSISHGVITVSKAPAANGPCDASANRR
;
A
#
# COMPACT_ATOMS: atom_id res chain seq x y z
N MET A 1 -4.25 17.48 10.97
CA MET A 1 -3.76 16.77 9.75
C MET A 1 -4.97 16.36 8.96
N PRO A 2 -4.97 16.50 7.64
CA PRO A 2 -6.12 16.17 6.78
C PRO A 2 -6.25 14.68 6.48
N TRP A 3 -5.41 13.81 7.04
CA TRP A 3 -5.44 12.38 6.79
C TRP A 3 -6.12 11.61 7.90
N LEU A 4 -6.87 10.60 7.53
CA LEU A 4 -7.35 9.60 8.47
C LEU A 4 -6.22 8.58 8.71
N PHE A 5 -5.96 8.25 9.96
CA PHE A 5 -4.97 7.26 10.36
C PHE A 5 -5.68 6.04 10.91
N ALA A 6 -5.29 4.86 10.46
CA ALA A 6 -5.85 3.60 10.93
C ALA A 6 -5.26 3.15 12.28
N ASP A 7 -3.96 3.26 12.43
CA ASP A 7 -3.22 3.13 13.71
C ASP A 7 -1.93 3.96 13.60
N PRO A 8 -2.01 5.24 13.97
CA PRO A 8 -1.07 6.23 13.48
C PRO A 8 0.28 6.24 14.18
N TRP A 9 0.33 5.76 15.43
CA TRP A 9 1.45 6.16 16.28
C TRP A 9 2.70 5.31 16.09
N LEU A 10 2.57 3.99 15.96
CA LEU A 10 3.72 3.09 15.78
C LEU A 10 4.32 3.20 14.38
N ALA A 11 3.49 3.07 13.35
CA ALA A 11 3.94 3.16 11.96
C ALA A 11 4.52 4.54 11.64
N LEU A 12 3.91 5.62 12.14
CA LEU A 12 4.43 6.98 11.92
C LEU A 12 5.77 7.20 12.64
N GLY A 13 5.94 6.64 13.84
CA GLY A 13 7.21 6.69 14.57
C GLY A 13 8.35 6.02 13.79
N GLU A 14 8.11 4.82 13.26
CA GLU A 14 9.06 4.10 12.42
C GLU A 14 9.37 4.85 11.12
N TRP A 15 8.35 5.41 10.46
CA TRP A 15 8.55 6.26 9.28
C TRP A 15 9.35 7.52 9.58
N ARG A 16 9.15 8.16 10.73
CA ARG A 16 10.00 9.30 11.15
C ARG A 16 11.47 8.91 11.22
N ALA A 17 11.80 7.75 11.82
CA ALA A 17 13.17 7.26 11.86
C ALA A 17 13.74 7.01 10.45
N ARG A 18 12.98 6.37 9.57
CA ARG A 18 13.37 6.13 8.18
C ARG A 18 13.58 7.44 7.41
N ILE A 19 12.71 8.44 7.60
CA ILE A 19 12.82 9.77 7.01
C ILE A 19 14.10 10.46 7.50
N HIS A 20 14.35 10.48 8.81
CA HIS A 20 15.58 11.07 9.36
C HIS A 20 16.83 10.40 8.82
N GLY A 21 16.87 9.08 8.82
CA GLY A 21 18.00 8.31 8.27
C GLY A 21 18.22 8.62 6.78
N PHE A 22 17.16 8.72 6.01
CA PHE A 22 17.24 9.05 4.58
C PHE A 22 17.75 10.48 4.33
N LEU A 23 17.22 11.48 5.05
CA LEU A 23 17.65 12.87 4.93
C LEU A 23 19.12 13.04 5.33
N ALA A 24 19.54 12.42 6.44
CA ALA A 24 20.94 12.40 6.86
C ALA A 24 21.84 11.68 5.81
N GLY A 25 21.32 10.61 5.20
CA GLY A 25 22.00 9.91 4.10
C GLY A 25 22.24 10.80 2.88
N LEU A 26 21.28 11.62 2.48
CA LEU A 26 21.41 12.60 1.38
C LEU A 26 22.48 13.67 1.72
N GLU A 27 22.49 14.18 2.94
CA GLU A 27 23.48 15.16 3.39
C GLU A 27 24.89 14.56 3.41
N ALA A 28 25.03 13.33 3.92
CA ALA A 28 26.29 12.58 3.88
C ALA A 28 26.75 12.31 2.44
N GLN A 29 25.82 11.98 1.53
CA GLN A 29 26.12 11.81 0.11
C GLN A 29 26.62 13.10 -0.53
N ALA A 30 26.02 14.24 -0.20
CA ALA A 30 26.49 15.55 -0.68
C ALA A 30 27.93 15.83 -0.25
N ILE A 31 28.28 15.46 0.99
CA ILE A 31 29.67 15.58 1.50
C ILE A 31 30.61 14.62 0.76
N ARG A 32 30.22 13.36 0.53
CA ARG A 32 31.02 12.38 -0.22
C ARG A 32 31.31 12.83 -1.65
N TYR A 33 30.39 13.51 -2.32
CA TYR A 33 30.63 14.05 -3.65
C TYR A 33 31.59 15.24 -3.64
N ARG A 34 31.71 15.98 -2.53
CA ARG A 34 32.66 17.10 -2.39
C ARG A 34 34.08 16.63 -2.10
N ALA A 35 34.27 15.53 -1.38
CA ALA A 35 35.58 15.08 -0.94
C ALA A 35 36.63 14.97 -2.07
N PRO A 36 36.31 14.37 -3.26
CA PRO A 36 37.30 14.28 -4.36
C PRO A 36 37.61 15.61 -5.04
N LEU A 37 36.83 16.69 -4.77
CA LEU A 37 37.02 17.99 -5.44
C LEU A 37 38.25 18.74 -4.94
N GLY A 38 38.77 18.38 -3.76
CA GLY A 38 39.99 18.97 -3.18
C GLY A 38 41.30 18.37 -3.70
N GLY A 39 41.25 17.33 -4.57
CA GLY A 39 42.44 16.65 -5.10
C GLY A 39 42.67 16.90 -6.58
N ASP A 40 43.92 16.68 -7.03
CA ASP A 40 44.35 16.94 -8.41
C ASP A 40 43.91 15.88 -9.44
N VAL A 41 43.25 14.80 -9.03
CA VAL A 41 43.12 13.57 -9.82
C VAL A 41 41.90 13.52 -10.70
N THR A 42 40.94 14.46 -10.59
CA THR A 42 39.68 14.36 -11.30
C THR A 42 39.64 15.11 -12.63
N ARG A 43 39.17 14.43 -13.68
CA ARG A 43 38.86 15.08 -14.98
C ARG A 43 37.85 16.23 -14.80
N ALA A 44 37.92 17.23 -15.65
CA ALA A 44 37.02 18.38 -15.57
C ALA A 44 35.53 17.97 -15.61
N SER A 45 35.15 17.03 -16.47
CA SER A 45 33.80 16.49 -16.57
C SER A 45 33.34 15.77 -15.30
N THR A 46 34.23 14.99 -14.68
CA THR A 46 33.96 14.32 -13.39
C THR A 46 33.76 15.36 -12.28
N ARG A 47 34.58 16.41 -12.28
CA ARG A 47 34.49 17.52 -11.32
C ARG A 47 33.16 18.27 -11.46
N THR A 48 32.72 18.54 -12.69
CA THR A 48 31.41 19.14 -12.96
C THR A 48 30.27 18.26 -12.44
N ARG A 49 30.28 16.96 -12.75
CA ARG A 49 29.28 16.00 -12.27
C ARG A 49 29.23 15.93 -10.74
N LEU A 50 30.36 15.86 -10.07
CA LEU A 50 30.43 15.77 -8.60
C LEU A 50 29.91 17.05 -7.93
N LYS A 51 30.18 18.22 -8.50
CA LYS A 51 29.62 19.49 -8.03
C LYS A 51 28.12 19.50 -8.16
N LEU A 52 27.57 19.09 -9.33
CA LEU A 52 26.13 18.98 -9.58
C LEU A 52 25.47 18.06 -8.56
N LEU A 53 25.98 16.83 -8.40
CA LEU A 53 25.42 15.84 -7.47
C LEU A 53 25.46 16.30 -6.02
N SER A 54 26.59 16.92 -5.60
CA SER A 54 26.72 17.45 -4.24
C SER A 54 25.68 18.55 -3.95
N ALA A 55 25.53 19.49 -4.88
CA ALA A 55 24.54 20.57 -4.74
C ALA A 55 23.11 20.02 -4.73
N ALA A 56 22.79 19.10 -5.66
CA ALA A 56 21.49 18.50 -5.80
C ALA A 56 21.08 17.69 -4.57
N CYS A 57 21.97 16.85 -4.03
CA CYS A 57 21.66 16.06 -2.83
C CYS A 57 21.33 16.95 -1.61
N GLY A 58 22.12 18.01 -1.38
CA GLY A 58 21.86 18.94 -0.29
C GLY A 58 20.56 19.73 -0.46
N ASP A 59 20.25 20.16 -1.67
CA ASP A 59 18.99 20.85 -1.97
C ASP A 59 17.79 19.90 -1.90
N HIS A 60 17.95 18.67 -2.38
CA HIS A 60 16.91 17.66 -2.31
C HIS A 60 16.54 17.32 -0.86
N ALA A 61 17.52 17.18 0.03
CA ALA A 61 17.26 16.97 1.44
C ALA A 61 16.42 18.10 2.05
N ARG A 62 16.70 19.37 1.70
CA ARG A 62 15.90 20.51 2.18
C ARG A 62 14.47 20.48 1.64
N ARG A 63 14.28 20.17 0.35
CA ARG A 63 12.95 20.11 -0.29
C ARG A 63 12.10 18.98 0.29
N LEU A 64 12.68 17.80 0.50
CA LEU A 64 11.98 16.69 1.14
C LEU A 64 11.63 16.99 2.60
N ARG A 65 12.54 17.67 3.35
CA ARG A 65 12.23 18.11 4.71
C ARG A 65 11.02 19.05 4.74
N ALA A 66 10.97 20.02 3.82
CA ALA A 66 9.83 20.94 3.69
C ALA A 66 8.53 20.20 3.28
N LEU A 67 8.62 19.23 2.38
CA LEU A 67 7.46 18.42 1.97
C LEU A 67 6.91 17.58 3.13
N LEU A 68 7.80 17.01 3.94
CA LEU A 68 7.47 16.09 5.03
C LEU A 68 7.25 16.80 6.39
N ALA A 69 7.42 18.13 6.44
CA ALA A 69 7.22 18.91 7.67
C ALA A 69 5.86 18.66 8.37
N PRO A 70 4.73 18.46 7.64
CA PRO A 70 3.44 18.15 8.30
C PRO A 70 3.45 16.88 9.16
N LEU A 71 4.43 15.99 8.99
CA LEU A 71 4.59 14.78 9.80
C LEU A 71 5.24 15.03 11.15
N GLY A 72 5.61 16.29 11.47
CA GLY A 72 6.27 16.64 12.73
C GLY A 72 7.66 16.02 12.87
N ILE A 73 8.43 15.96 11.76
CA ILE A 73 9.79 15.37 11.73
C ILE A 73 10.85 16.28 12.39
N GLU A 74 10.49 17.48 12.85
CA GLU A 74 11.42 18.46 13.43
C GLU A 74 11.87 18.12 14.86
N GLY A 75 11.14 17.28 15.55
CA GLY A 75 11.52 16.79 16.89
C GLY A 75 12.42 15.54 16.78
N GLY A 76 13.70 15.69 17.02
CA GLY A 76 14.77 14.70 16.92
C GLY A 76 14.39 13.22 16.80
N ALA A 77 15.16 12.45 16.02
CA ALA A 77 14.96 11.01 15.93
C ALA A 77 15.04 10.38 17.31
N ALA A 78 14.00 9.68 17.75
CA ALA A 78 14.14 8.75 18.85
C ALA A 78 15.25 7.76 18.51
N ALA A 79 16.02 7.34 19.51
CA ALA A 79 17.19 6.49 19.29
C ALA A 79 16.79 5.23 18.50
N PRO A 80 17.60 4.80 17.51
CA PRO A 80 17.33 3.59 16.70
C PRO A 80 17.00 2.34 17.54
N GLU A 81 17.58 2.27 18.75
CA GLU A 81 17.36 1.16 19.68
C GLU A 81 15.91 1.07 20.17
N LEU A 82 15.17 2.21 20.23
CA LEU A 82 13.78 2.22 20.67
C LEU A 82 12.88 1.54 19.64
N TYR A 83 13.16 1.69 18.35
CA TYR A 83 12.38 1.07 17.28
C TYR A 83 12.60 -0.44 17.19
N GLY A 84 13.83 -0.90 17.46
CA GLY A 84 14.13 -2.32 17.58
C GLY A 84 13.41 -3.00 18.76
N ALA A 85 13.18 -2.26 19.86
CA ALA A 85 12.48 -2.76 21.04
C ALA A 85 10.96 -2.80 20.87
N LEU A 86 10.39 -1.97 19.98
CA LEU A 86 8.94 -1.88 19.71
C LEU A 86 8.44 -2.88 18.67
N GLY A 87 9.34 -3.64 18.03
CA GLY A 87 9.01 -4.54 16.92
C GLY A 87 8.65 -3.76 15.66
N MET A 88 9.46 -3.90 14.60
CA MET A 88 9.20 -3.22 13.33
C MET A 88 7.94 -3.79 12.69
N THR A 89 6.95 -2.93 12.44
CA THR A 89 5.67 -3.31 11.83
C THR A 89 5.64 -3.06 10.33
N LEU A 90 6.58 -2.25 9.81
CA LEU A 90 6.65 -1.94 8.38
C LEU A 90 7.50 -2.98 7.64
N PRO A 91 7.10 -3.40 6.43
CA PRO A 91 7.88 -4.32 5.61
C PRO A 91 9.33 -3.86 5.44
N ALA A 92 10.29 -4.76 5.66
CA ALA A 92 11.72 -4.45 5.64
C ALA A 92 12.21 -3.90 4.29
N GLY A 93 11.59 -4.33 3.18
CA GLY A 93 11.92 -3.90 1.81
C GLY A 93 11.35 -2.54 1.41
N GLN A 94 10.44 -1.96 2.19
CA GLN A 94 9.82 -0.67 1.86
C GLN A 94 10.61 0.50 2.43
N GLY A 95 11.48 1.08 1.62
CA GLY A 95 12.15 2.35 1.91
C GLY A 95 11.33 3.55 1.46
N LEU A 96 11.60 4.72 2.06
CA LEU A 96 10.94 5.99 1.70
C LEU A 96 11.00 6.28 0.19
N THR A 97 12.04 5.85 -0.49
CA THR A 97 12.32 6.13 -1.90
C THR A 97 12.14 4.92 -2.81
N GLY A 98 11.60 3.81 -2.31
CA GLY A 98 11.46 2.59 -3.11
C GLY A 98 10.77 2.83 -4.45
N TYR A 99 9.77 3.68 -4.48
CA TYR A 99 8.99 4.04 -5.66
C TYR A 99 9.07 5.54 -6.00
N TYR A 100 10.09 6.24 -5.51
CA TYR A 100 10.22 7.70 -5.66
C TYR A 100 10.17 8.18 -7.12
N ALA A 101 10.71 7.41 -8.07
CA ALA A 101 10.66 7.72 -9.49
C ALA A 101 9.23 7.87 -10.04
N ASN A 102 8.24 7.24 -9.40
CA ASN A 102 6.84 7.34 -9.78
C ASN A 102 6.31 8.78 -9.66
N LEU A 103 6.82 9.60 -8.74
CA LEU A 103 6.45 11.01 -8.65
C LEU A 103 6.76 11.76 -9.95
N HIS A 104 7.94 11.52 -10.53
CA HIS A 104 8.34 12.15 -11.77
C HIS A 104 7.61 11.58 -12.98
N ARG A 105 7.39 10.26 -13.01
CA ARG A 105 6.57 9.61 -14.02
C ARG A 105 5.16 10.22 -14.03
N ASP A 106 4.49 10.26 -12.90
CA ASP A 106 3.09 10.66 -12.79
C ASP A 106 2.87 12.13 -13.11
N TRP A 107 3.79 13.02 -12.71
CA TRP A 107 3.55 14.46 -12.71
C TRP A 107 4.52 15.27 -13.57
N CYS A 108 5.40 14.61 -14.34
CA CYS A 108 6.36 15.31 -15.18
C CYS A 108 6.45 14.73 -16.60
N TRP A 109 6.81 13.44 -16.75
CA TRP A 109 7.17 12.94 -18.08
C TRP A 109 6.43 11.66 -18.52
N GLY A 110 5.67 10.99 -17.66
CA GLY A 110 5.08 9.67 -17.93
C GLY A 110 3.66 9.70 -18.51
N GLU A 111 3.28 10.70 -19.31
CA GLU A 111 1.90 10.82 -19.80
C GLU A 111 1.42 9.57 -20.56
N ALA A 112 2.24 9.00 -21.43
CA ALA A 112 1.89 7.78 -22.18
C ALA A 112 1.69 6.57 -21.26
N GLU A 113 2.54 6.43 -20.24
CA GLU A 113 2.46 5.36 -19.24
C GLU A 113 1.23 5.52 -18.35
N ASN A 114 0.96 6.75 -17.90
CA ASN A 114 -0.22 7.07 -17.11
C ASN A 114 -1.52 6.84 -17.90
N ALA A 115 -1.54 7.25 -19.16
CA ALA A 115 -2.68 7.02 -20.06
C ALA A 115 -2.94 5.53 -20.29
N ALA A 116 -1.89 4.71 -20.44
CA ALA A 116 -2.01 3.26 -20.54
C ALA A 116 -2.56 2.66 -19.24
N SER A 117 -2.03 3.05 -18.08
CA SER A 117 -2.50 2.59 -16.77
C SER A 117 -3.96 2.92 -16.53
N PHE A 118 -4.37 4.17 -16.83
CA PHE A 118 -5.78 4.57 -16.72
C PHE A 118 -6.67 3.76 -17.67
N ARG A 119 -6.29 3.63 -18.94
CA ARG A 119 -7.07 2.90 -19.95
C ARG A 119 -7.32 1.44 -19.55
N ILE A 120 -6.31 0.77 -18.99
CA ILE A 120 -6.41 -0.60 -18.50
C ILE A 120 -7.44 -0.70 -17.38
N VAL A 121 -7.36 0.17 -16.38
CA VAL A 121 -8.28 0.19 -15.24
C VAL A 121 -9.68 0.60 -15.69
N ASP A 122 -9.81 1.57 -16.58
CA ASP A 122 -11.06 2.03 -17.15
C ASP A 122 -11.81 0.91 -17.89
N ALA A 123 -11.09 0.16 -18.72
CA ALA A 123 -11.62 -1.01 -19.42
C ALA A 123 -12.04 -2.12 -18.43
N ALA A 124 -11.29 -2.34 -17.36
CA ALA A 124 -11.62 -3.31 -16.32
C ALA A 124 -12.86 -2.90 -15.51
N LEU A 125 -13.06 -1.61 -15.29
CA LEU A 125 -14.26 -1.06 -14.67
C LEU A 125 -15.52 -1.20 -15.56
N GLY A 126 -15.36 -1.27 -16.88
CA GLY A 126 -16.46 -1.32 -17.84
C GLY A 126 -17.33 -0.05 -17.82
N SER A 127 -18.61 -0.18 -18.18
CA SER A 127 -19.56 0.93 -18.22
C SER A 127 -20.13 1.34 -16.87
N ASP A 128 -20.04 0.47 -15.86
CA ASP A 128 -20.67 0.69 -14.56
C ASP A 128 -19.95 1.79 -13.76
N ALA A 129 -20.70 2.63 -13.06
CA ALA A 129 -20.13 3.58 -12.11
C ALA A 129 -19.33 2.86 -11.04
N PRO A 130 -18.16 3.39 -10.63
CA PRO A 130 -17.32 2.72 -9.63
C PRO A 130 -17.94 2.76 -8.22
N GLY A 131 -18.86 3.70 -7.94
CA GLY A 131 -19.48 3.86 -6.62
C GLY A 131 -18.47 4.23 -5.54
N ARG A 132 -18.70 3.77 -4.32
CA ARG A 132 -17.77 3.92 -3.19
C ARG A 132 -16.52 3.08 -3.48
N THR A 133 -15.42 3.76 -3.74
CA THR A 133 -14.21 3.11 -4.26
C THR A 133 -13.08 3.19 -3.24
N LEU A 134 -12.43 2.06 -3.00
CA LEU A 134 -11.16 1.96 -2.29
C LEU A 134 -10.04 1.73 -3.30
N LEU A 135 -9.04 2.61 -3.31
CA LEU A 135 -7.81 2.46 -4.06
C LEU A 135 -6.66 2.18 -3.06
N LEU A 136 -6.13 0.97 -3.09
CA LEU A 136 -5.01 0.56 -2.24
C LEU A 136 -3.69 0.72 -2.99
N GLY A 137 -2.70 1.36 -2.36
CA GLY A 137 -1.44 1.70 -3.02
C GLY A 137 -1.61 2.89 -3.95
N VAL A 138 -2.05 4.05 -3.40
CA VAL A 138 -2.25 5.25 -4.23
C VAL A 138 -0.96 5.73 -4.91
N GLY A 139 0.20 5.41 -4.33
CA GLY A 139 1.50 5.78 -4.84
C GLY A 139 1.62 7.28 -5.08
N ALA A 140 2.13 7.68 -6.25
CA ALA A 140 2.26 9.09 -6.62
C ALA A 140 0.92 9.77 -6.99
N GLY A 141 -0.19 9.02 -7.08
CA GLY A 141 -1.54 9.56 -7.13
C GLY A 141 -2.14 9.80 -8.50
N ARG A 142 -1.43 9.57 -9.60
CA ARG A 142 -1.93 9.90 -10.94
C ARG A 142 -3.18 9.08 -11.31
N LEU A 143 -3.19 7.80 -11.02
CA LEU A 143 -4.38 6.97 -11.26
C LEU A 143 -5.60 7.46 -10.46
N ALA A 144 -5.41 7.82 -9.19
CA ALA A 144 -6.48 8.39 -8.37
C ALA A 144 -7.02 9.69 -8.97
N TYR A 145 -6.13 10.58 -9.42
CA TYR A 145 -6.47 11.83 -10.08
C TYR A 145 -7.30 11.61 -11.36
N ASP A 146 -6.85 10.70 -12.23
CA ASP A 146 -7.53 10.37 -13.48
C ASP A 146 -8.91 9.72 -13.24
N LEU A 147 -9.03 8.87 -12.19
CA LEU A 147 -10.31 8.30 -11.77
C LEU A 147 -11.30 9.36 -11.28
N LEU A 148 -10.83 10.33 -10.47
CA LEU A 148 -11.66 11.45 -10.00
C LEU A 148 -12.20 12.28 -11.16
N LEU A 149 -11.35 12.57 -12.14
CA LEU A 149 -11.76 13.37 -13.30
C LEU A 149 -12.73 12.65 -14.22
N ARG A 150 -12.50 11.37 -14.50
CA ARG A 150 -13.15 10.68 -15.62
C ARG A 150 -14.23 9.69 -15.17
N ARG A 151 -14.09 9.07 -14.00
CA ARG A 151 -15.01 8.03 -13.49
C ARG A 151 -15.83 8.48 -12.28
N ARG A 152 -15.40 9.55 -11.59
CA ARG A 152 -16.11 10.20 -10.49
C ARG A 152 -16.59 9.23 -9.41
N PRO A 153 -15.70 8.45 -8.77
CA PRO A 153 -16.06 7.61 -7.64
C PRO A 153 -16.60 8.47 -6.48
N GLU A 154 -17.60 7.94 -5.74
CA GLU A 154 -18.28 8.70 -4.68
C GLU A 154 -18.45 7.87 -3.40
N PRO A 155 -17.54 8.03 -2.39
CA PRO A 155 -16.23 8.70 -2.43
C PRO A 155 -15.11 7.80 -2.99
N LEU A 156 -13.95 8.40 -3.29
CA LEU A 156 -12.69 7.69 -3.44
C LEU A 156 -11.92 7.71 -2.12
N VAL A 157 -11.69 6.56 -1.50
CA VAL A 157 -10.73 6.40 -0.41
C VAL A 157 -9.42 5.88 -1.03
N ALA A 158 -8.35 6.66 -0.93
CA ALA A 158 -7.06 6.34 -1.52
C ALA A 158 -6.03 6.14 -0.41
N ALA A 159 -5.60 4.89 -0.22
CA ALA A 159 -4.73 4.49 0.88
C ALA A 159 -3.30 4.20 0.41
N ASP A 160 -2.33 4.58 1.21
CA ASP A 160 -0.93 4.22 1.03
C ASP A 160 -0.22 4.11 2.38
N LEU A 161 0.79 3.26 2.43
CA LEU A 161 1.66 3.10 3.59
C LEU A 161 2.81 4.11 3.59
N ASN A 162 3.16 4.69 2.44
CA ASN A 162 4.28 5.62 2.33
C ASN A 162 3.82 7.08 2.51
N PRO A 163 4.20 7.73 3.63
CA PRO A 163 3.76 9.08 3.93
C PRO A 163 4.32 10.14 2.97
N LEU A 164 5.44 9.86 2.29
CA LEU A 164 5.98 10.77 1.27
C LEU A 164 5.00 10.94 0.11
N PHE A 165 4.40 9.84 -0.35
CA PHE A 165 3.40 9.91 -1.41
C PHE A 165 2.15 10.68 -0.97
N LEU A 166 1.65 10.41 0.23
CA LEU A 166 0.48 11.11 0.75
C LEU A 166 0.70 12.62 0.89
N CYS A 167 1.89 13.04 1.39
CA CYS A 167 2.28 14.46 1.42
C CYS A 167 2.33 15.07 0.02
N ALA A 168 2.93 14.37 -0.94
CA ALA A 168 3.05 14.85 -2.31
C ALA A 168 1.67 14.92 -3.00
N VAL A 169 0.87 13.84 -2.92
CA VAL A 169 -0.46 13.76 -3.51
C VAL A 169 -1.38 14.85 -2.97
N GLN A 170 -1.36 15.09 -1.65
CA GLN A 170 -2.17 16.15 -1.04
C GLN A 170 -1.90 17.52 -1.66
N ARG A 171 -0.62 17.88 -1.82
CA ARG A 171 -0.23 19.18 -2.38
C ARG A 171 -0.51 19.27 -3.88
N LEU A 172 -0.20 18.21 -4.61
CA LEU A 172 -0.47 18.14 -6.05
C LEU A 172 -1.98 18.21 -6.36
N PHE A 173 -2.81 17.52 -5.54
CA PHE A 173 -4.27 17.60 -5.69
C PHE A 173 -4.84 18.96 -5.33
N ALA A 174 -4.17 19.71 -4.46
CA ALA A 174 -4.48 21.12 -4.21
C ALA A 174 -4.06 22.07 -5.37
N GLY A 175 -3.40 21.55 -6.41
CA GLY A 175 -2.88 22.33 -7.53
C GLY A 175 -1.52 22.98 -7.28
N GLU A 176 -0.87 22.62 -6.17
CA GLU A 176 0.45 23.15 -5.86
C GLU A 176 1.52 22.52 -6.76
N ARG A 177 2.57 23.31 -7.05
CA ARG A 177 3.77 22.83 -7.71
C ARG A 177 4.77 22.31 -6.68
N LEU A 178 5.36 21.15 -6.97
CA LEU A 178 6.46 20.56 -6.21
C LEU A 178 7.72 20.53 -7.08
N ASP A 179 8.79 21.16 -6.63
CA ASP A 179 10.09 21.08 -7.30
C ASP A 179 10.98 20.04 -6.59
N LEU A 180 11.13 18.86 -7.20
CA LEU A 180 11.86 17.74 -6.66
C LEU A 180 12.92 17.22 -7.64
N TYR A 181 14.05 16.73 -7.11
CA TYR A 181 15.12 16.20 -7.96
C TYR A 181 14.81 14.79 -8.44
N GLU A 182 14.94 14.60 -9.75
CA GLU A 182 15.07 13.29 -10.37
C GLU A 182 16.56 12.92 -10.44
N PHE A 183 16.89 11.68 -10.04
CA PHE A 183 18.20 11.06 -10.18
C PHE A 183 18.08 9.82 -11.08
N PRO A 184 18.19 9.98 -12.41
CA PRO A 184 18.01 8.87 -13.34
C PRO A 184 19.01 7.73 -13.10
N LEU A 185 18.55 6.48 -13.25
CA LEU A 185 19.37 5.29 -13.00
C LEU A 185 20.58 5.22 -13.96
N ALA A 186 20.39 5.55 -15.23
CA ALA A 186 21.42 5.57 -16.25
C ALA A 186 21.41 6.91 -17.01
N PRO A 187 21.96 7.98 -16.41
CA PRO A 187 21.91 9.33 -16.98
C PRO A 187 22.47 9.40 -18.40
N ARG A 188 21.82 10.18 -19.28
CA ARG A 188 22.24 10.33 -20.68
C ARG A 188 23.53 11.16 -20.83
N ASP A 189 23.68 12.16 -19.98
CA ASP A 189 24.81 13.10 -19.98
C ASP A 189 25.09 13.59 -18.55
N ILE A 190 26.01 14.54 -18.41
CA ILE A 190 26.41 15.07 -17.11
C ILE A 190 25.23 15.77 -16.41
N ASP A 191 24.46 16.55 -17.14
CA ASP A 191 23.37 17.36 -16.59
C ASP A 191 22.18 16.48 -16.19
N SER A 192 22.06 15.31 -16.81
CA SER A 192 21.04 14.28 -16.49
C SER A 192 21.30 13.51 -15.19
N HIS A 193 22.43 13.73 -14.50
CA HIS A 193 22.71 13.03 -13.24
C HIS A 193 21.83 13.49 -12.06
N ALA A 194 21.34 14.74 -12.11
CA ALA A 194 20.41 15.29 -11.12
C ALA A 194 19.62 16.43 -11.75
N ILE A 195 18.33 16.26 -11.93
CA ILE A 195 17.47 17.21 -12.63
C ILE A 195 16.40 17.70 -11.67
N LEU A 196 16.32 19.00 -11.44
CA LEU A 196 15.20 19.58 -10.70
C LEU A 196 13.97 19.63 -11.61
N ARG A 197 12.97 18.82 -11.28
CA ARG A 197 11.71 18.71 -12.01
C ARG A 197 10.61 19.46 -11.30
N ALA A 198 9.80 20.17 -12.07
CA ALA A 198 8.52 20.71 -11.63
C ALA A 198 7.45 19.63 -11.78
N LEU A 199 6.86 19.22 -10.67
CA LEU A 199 5.76 18.27 -10.60
C LEU A 199 4.49 19.06 -10.33
N GLN A 200 3.49 18.90 -11.18
CA GLN A 200 2.24 19.66 -11.05
C GLN A 200 1.08 18.91 -11.70
N ALA A 201 -0.06 18.90 -11.02
CA ALA A 201 -1.30 18.46 -11.63
C ALA A 201 -1.79 19.47 -12.67
N PRO A 202 -2.41 19.03 -13.78
CA PRO A 202 -2.95 19.95 -14.81
C PRO A 202 -3.97 20.95 -14.25
N SER A 203 -4.72 20.54 -13.23
CA SER A 203 -5.64 21.37 -12.45
C SER A 203 -5.75 20.79 -11.04
N PRO A 204 -6.30 21.54 -10.06
CA PRO A 204 -6.66 20.95 -8.78
C PRO A 204 -7.59 19.73 -8.96
N ALA A 205 -7.39 18.68 -8.14
CA ALA A 205 -8.23 17.50 -8.21
C ALA A 205 -9.67 17.83 -7.79
N PRO A 206 -10.68 17.20 -8.40
CA PRO A 206 -12.05 17.31 -7.94
C PRO A 206 -12.19 16.86 -6.46
N ALA A 207 -13.17 17.41 -5.78
CA ALA A 207 -13.52 16.96 -4.42
C ALA A 207 -13.99 15.50 -4.41
N GLY A 208 -13.92 14.86 -3.24
CA GLY A 208 -14.41 13.47 -3.07
C GLY A 208 -13.29 12.43 -2.91
N CYS A 209 -12.02 12.85 -2.84
CA CYS A 209 -10.91 11.98 -2.47
C CYS A 209 -10.56 12.12 -0.98
N HIS A 210 -10.46 10.99 -0.29
CA HIS A 210 -9.99 10.89 1.08
C HIS A 210 -8.66 10.12 1.09
N LEU A 211 -7.59 10.81 1.43
CA LEU A 211 -6.28 10.18 1.58
C LEU A 211 -6.21 9.49 2.94
N LEU A 212 -5.74 8.25 2.97
CA LEU A 212 -5.61 7.44 4.16
C LEU A 212 -4.19 6.90 4.29
N PHE A 213 -3.57 7.14 5.43
CA PHE A 213 -2.32 6.46 5.81
C PHE A 213 -2.68 5.11 6.42
N ALA A 214 -2.48 4.03 5.68
CA ALA A 214 -2.81 2.68 6.13
C ALA A 214 -1.96 1.63 5.42
N ASP A 215 -1.71 0.53 6.15
CA ASP A 215 -1.24 -0.71 5.58
C ASP A 215 -2.41 -1.42 4.89
N ALA A 216 -2.23 -1.82 3.63
CA ALA A 216 -3.23 -2.56 2.87
C ALA A 216 -3.60 -3.91 3.53
N SER A 217 -2.67 -4.51 4.28
CA SER A 217 -2.90 -5.76 5.00
C SER A 217 -3.68 -5.59 6.31
N GLN A 218 -3.83 -4.36 6.81
CA GLN A 218 -4.46 -4.05 8.09
C GLN A 218 -5.52 -2.93 7.96
N GLY A 219 -6.13 -2.80 6.78
CA GLY A 219 -7.08 -1.72 6.50
C GLY A 219 -8.25 -1.67 7.49
N PRO A 220 -8.58 -0.49 8.03
CA PRO A 220 -9.60 -0.29 9.08
C PRO A 220 -11.00 -0.17 8.49
N PHE A 221 -11.34 -0.97 7.49
CA PHE A 221 -12.59 -0.80 6.76
C PHE A 221 -13.66 -1.77 7.25
N ALA A 222 -14.89 -1.28 7.34
CA ALA A 222 -16.03 -2.10 7.69
C ALA A 222 -16.39 -3.07 6.54
N ALA A 223 -16.98 -4.21 6.89
CA ALA A 223 -17.51 -5.16 5.92
C ALA A 223 -18.56 -4.49 5.03
N GLY A 224 -18.49 -4.74 3.71
CA GLY A 224 -19.43 -4.18 2.73
C GLY A 224 -19.33 -2.67 2.51
N ALA A 225 -18.25 -2.03 2.96
CA ALA A 225 -18.10 -0.57 2.88
C ALA A 225 -17.97 -0.06 1.43
N PHE A 226 -17.48 -0.89 0.50
CA PHE A 226 -17.14 -0.46 -0.85
C PHE A 226 -17.91 -1.21 -1.95
N ASP A 227 -18.15 -0.50 -3.03
CA ASP A 227 -18.70 -1.04 -4.27
C ASP A 227 -17.58 -1.55 -5.19
N THR A 228 -16.42 -0.90 -5.14
CA THR A 228 -15.23 -1.22 -5.93
C THR A 228 -13.97 -1.13 -5.06
N VAL A 229 -13.09 -2.13 -5.17
CA VAL A 229 -11.71 -2.07 -4.65
C VAL A 229 -10.76 -2.17 -5.85
N ILE A 230 -9.75 -1.29 -5.90
CA ILE A 230 -8.74 -1.25 -6.97
C ILE A 230 -7.37 -1.43 -6.31
N THR A 231 -6.57 -2.37 -6.83
CA THR A 231 -5.22 -2.69 -6.35
C THR A 231 -4.20 -2.57 -7.50
N PRO A 232 -3.73 -1.35 -7.83
CA PRO A 232 -2.72 -1.17 -8.86
C PRO A 232 -1.32 -1.48 -8.31
N TRP A 233 -0.58 -2.40 -8.94
CA TRP A 233 0.81 -2.73 -8.59
C TRP A 233 1.01 -3.07 -7.10
N LEU A 234 0.08 -3.83 -6.53
CA LEU A 234 0.04 -4.01 -5.08
C LEU A 234 0.11 -5.47 -4.63
N ILE A 235 -0.64 -6.38 -5.24
CA ILE A 235 -0.86 -7.73 -4.66
C ILE A 235 0.39 -8.59 -4.59
N ASP A 236 1.40 -8.29 -5.39
CA ASP A 236 2.69 -8.97 -5.42
C ASP A 236 3.76 -8.34 -4.50
N VAL A 237 3.44 -7.18 -3.91
CA VAL A 237 4.35 -6.47 -2.99
C VAL A 237 3.83 -6.38 -1.54
N VAL A 238 2.60 -6.81 -1.29
CA VAL A 238 2.06 -6.89 0.07
C VAL A 238 2.73 -8.04 0.81
N ASP A 239 3.24 -7.78 2.02
CA ASP A 239 3.88 -8.78 2.86
C ASP A 239 2.85 -9.65 3.59
N GLU A 240 1.89 -10.17 2.85
CA GLU A 240 0.84 -11.07 3.34
C GLU A 240 0.55 -12.15 2.29
N ASP A 241 0.05 -13.28 2.76
CA ASP A 241 -0.44 -14.34 1.88
C ASP A 241 -1.62 -13.86 1.02
N LEU A 242 -1.57 -14.13 -0.30
CA LEU A 242 -2.59 -13.66 -1.25
C LEU A 242 -3.99 -14.14 -0.88
N ALA A 243 -4.14 -15.37 -0.36
CA ALA A 243 -5.46 -15.89 0.02
C ALA A 243 -6.04 -15.12 1.22
N THR A 244 -5.20 -14.70 2.16
CA THR A 244 -5.63 -13.87 3.29
C THR A 244 -5.98 -12.47 2.83
N PHE A 245 -5.17 -11.87 1.97
CA PHE A 245 -5.45 -10.56 1.39
C PHE A 245 -6.74 -10.56 0.56
N ALA A 246 -6.94 -11.58 -0.30
CA ALA A 246 -8.14 -11.70 -1.13
C ALA A 246 -9.42 -11.84 -0.29
N ARG A 247 -9.39 -12.63 0.80
CA ARG A 247 -10.54 -12.72 1.73
C ARG A 247 -10.88 -11.38 2.37
N ARG A 248 -9.85 -10.60 2.75
CA ARG A 248 -10.04 -9.25 3.31
C ARG A 248 -10.63 -8.28 2.30
N VAL A 249 -10.16 -8.28 1.06
CA VAL A 249 -10.76 -7.49 -0.03
C VAL A 249 -12.22 -7.90 -0.24
N ASN A 250 -12.52 -9.20 -0.20
CA ASN A 250 -13.88 -9.71 -0.28
C ASN A 250 -14.76 -9.19 0.86
N GLU A 251 -14.25 -9.19 2.10
CA GLU A 251 -14.98 -8.69 3.27
C GLU A 251 -15.34 -7.20 3.11
N TRP A 252 -14.44 -6.36 2.64
CA TRP A 252 -14.68 -4.93 2.46
C TRP A 252 -15.68 -4.60 1.35
N LEU A 253 -15.84 -5.50 0.39
CA LEU A 253 -16.80 -5.32 -0.69
C LEU A 253 -18.22 -5.70 -0.27
N ARG A 254 -19.22 -4.91 -0.70
CA ARG A 254 -20.62 -5.33 -0.61
C ARG A 254 -20.89 -6.55 -1.49
N PRO A 255 -21.97 -7.31 -1.25
CA PRO A 255 -22.39 -8.36 -2.18
C PRO A 255 -22.53 -7.83 -3.62
N GLY A 256 -21.96 -8.55 -4.59
CA GLY A 256 -21.87 -8.13 -5.98
C GLY A 256 -20.88 -6.99 -6.28
N GLY A 257 -20.19 -6.47 -5.27
CA GLY A 257 -19.09 -5.54 -5.45
C GLY A 257 -17.93 -6.15 -6.24
N ARG A 258 -17.04 -5.33 -6.76
CA ARG A 258 -15.96 -5.78 -7.66
C ARG A 258 -14.58 -5.42 -7.14
N TRP A 259 -13.64 -6.32 -7.38
CA TRP A 259 -12.23 -6.10 -7.21
C TRP A 259 -11.57 -6.00 -8.58
N VAL A 260 -10.87 -4.89 -8.83
CA VAL A 260 -10.04 -4.66 -10.02
C VAL A 260 -8.59 -4.70 -9.59
N ASN A 261 -7.84 -5.67 -10.08
CA ASN A 261 -6.39 -5.72 -9.92
C ASN A 261 -5.71 -5.38 -11.24
N THR A 262 -4.59 -4.65 -11.18
CA THR A 262 -3.72 -4.38 -12.33
C THR A 262 -2.29 -4.23 -11.84
N GLY A 263 -1.34 -4.90 -12.46
CA GLY A 263 0.08 -4.83 -12.10
C GLY A 263 0.85 -6.05 -12.55
N SER A 264 2.12 -6.12 -12.21
CA SER A 264 2.90 -7.35 -12.35
C SER A 264 2.42 -8.40 -11.35
N LEU A 265 2.68 -9.66 -11.63
CA LEU A 265 2.54 -10.76 -10.66
C LEU A 265 3.94 -11.27 -10.29
N SER A 266 4.82 -10.33 -9.91
CA SER A 266 6.20 -10.64 -9.56
C SER A 266 6.33 -10.90 -8.07
N PHE A 267 5.65 -11.92 -7.58
CA PHE A 267 5.70 -12.32 -6.17
C PHE A 267 7.14 -12.66 -5.75
N SER A 268 7.70 -11.87 -4.82
CA SER A 268 9.09 -11.96 -4.38
C SER A 268 9.24 -12.44 -2.93
N SER A 269 8.26 -13.17 -2.40
CA SER A 269 8.29 -13.72 -1.06
C SER A 269 9.52 -14.62 -0.82
N ASP A 270 10.09 -14.59 0.38
CA ASP A 270 11.13 -15.53 0.82
C ASP A 270 10.59 -16.97 0.91
N ASP A 271 9.28 -17.14 1.13
CA ASP A 271 8.60 -18.42 1.08
C ASP A 271 8.26 -18.79 -0.38
N PRO A 272 8.88 -19.85 -0.95
CA PRO A 272 8.58 -20.29 -2.31
C PRO A 272 7.11 -20.64 -2.55
N ALA A 273 6.37 -21.06 -1.50
CA ALA A 273 4.94 -21.38 -1.60
C ALA A 273 4.06 -20.15 -1.82
N ARG A 274 4.61 -18.95 -1.67
CA ARG A 274 3.93 -17.67 -1.91
C ARG A 274 4.36 -16.98 -3.23
N ARG A 275 5.08 -17.68 -4.09
CA ARG A 275 5.49 -17.19 -5.41
C ARG A 275 4.53 -17.75 -6.46
N TYR A 276 3.34 -17.20 -6.48
CA TYR A 276 2.23 -17.71 -7.27
C TYR A 276 2.41 -17.49 -8.77
N ALA A 277 2.06 -18.52 -9.57
CA ALA A 277 1.79 -18.36 -10.99
C ALA A 277 0.41 -17.68 -11.20
N LEU A 278 0.13 -17.25 -12.44
CA LEU A 278 -1.14 -16.57 -12.75
C LEU A 278 -2.35 -17.46 -12.47
N GLU A 279 -2.27 -18.73 -12.83
CA GLU A 279 -3.35 -19.71 -12.61
C GLU A 279 -3.63 -19.89 -11.12
N GLU A 280 -2.59 -20.01 -10.29
CA GLU A 280 -2.71 -20.12 -8.83
C GLU A 280 -3.34 -18.86 -8.22
N ALA A 281 -2.94 -17.67 -8.69
CA ALA A 281 -3.51 -16.41 -8.24
C ALA A 281 -5.02 -16.32 -8.56
N VAL A 282 -5.45 -16.80 -9.73
CA VAL A 282 -6.86 -16.87 -10.13
C VAL A 282 -7.63 -17.86 -9.25
N GLU A 283 -7.08 -19.05 -9.01
CA GLU A 283 -7.69 -20.06 -8.13
C GLU A 283 -7.85 -19.52 -6.69
N ILE A 284 -6.85 -18.82 -6.17
CA ILE A 284 -6.90 -18.20 -4.85
C ILE A 284 -8.00 -17.14 -4.78
N VAL A 285 -8.13 -16.30 -5.80
CA VAL A 285 -9.18 -15.27 -5.87
C VAL A 285 -10.56 -15.93 -5.93
N ASP A 286 -10.74 -16.99 -6.71
CA ASP A 286 -12.00 -17.74 -6.77
C ASP A 286 -12.34 -18.36 -5.41
N ALA A 287 -11.38 -19.02 -4.76
CA ALA A 287 -11.53 -19.62 -3.44
C ALA A 287 -11.83 -18.59 -2.34
N ALA A 288 -11.41 -17.34 -2.52
CA ALA A 288 -11.73 -16.23 -1.61
C ALA A 288 -13.18 -15.70 -1.76
N GLY A 289 -14.02 -16.33 -2.56
CA GLY A 289 -15.44 -15.97 -2.71
C GLY A 289 -15.72 -15.00 -3.86
N PHE A 290 -14.81 -14.90 -4.81
CA PHE A 290 -15.01 -14.11 -6.02
C PHE A 290 -15.47 -14.99 -7.20
N ALA A 291 -15.94 -14.34 -8.26
CA ALA A 291 -16.28 -14.96 -9.54
C ALA A 291 -15.81 -14.05 -10.70
N GLY A 292 -15.52 -14.66 -11.83
CA GLY A 292 -15.22 -13.95 -13.08
C GLY A 292 -13.83 -13.35 -13.17
N ALA A 293 -12.87 -13.81 -12.37
CA ALA A 293 -11.48 -13.38 -12.46
C ALA A 293 -10.83 -13.89 -13.77
N ALA A 294 -11.21 -13.28 -14.92
CA ALA A 294 -10.63 -13.55 -16.21
C ALA A 294 -9.45 -12.59 -16.44
N PRO A 295 -8.20 -13.05 -16.34
CA PRO A 295 -7.02 -12.19 -16.49
C PRO A 295 -6.81 -11.80 -17.95
N ARG A 296 -6.25 -10.61 -18.15
CA ARG A 296 -5.76 -10.10 -19.42
C ARG A 296 -4.35 -9.59 -19.23
N GLU A 297 -3.48 -9.85 -20.19
CA GLU A 297 -2.11 -9.38 -20.18
C GLU A 297 -1.91 -8.28 -21.21
N GLU A 298 -1.17 -7.27 -20.85
CA GLU A 298 -0.78 -6.17 -21.74
C GLU A 298 0.65 -5.70 -21.44
N GLN A 299 1.38 -5.37 -22.51
CA GLN A 299 2.72 -4.80 -22.40
C GLN A 299 2.62 -3.27 -22.25
N VAL A 300 3.18 -2.73 -21.18
CA VAL A 300 3.19 -1.28 -20.94
C VAL A 300 4.62 -0.77 -20.70
N PRO A 301 4.96 0.43 -21.18
CA PRO A 301 6.20 1.09 -20.78
C PRO A 301 6.22 1.30 -19.26
N TYR A 302 7.39 1.19 -18.64
CA TYR A 302 7.55 1.35 -17.21
C TYR A 302 8.82 2.15 -16.88
N LEU A 303 8.64 3.31 -16.22
CA LEU A 303 9.69 4.21 -15.77
C LEU A 303 10.68 4.61 -16.90
N CYS A 304 10.14 4.97 -18.07
CA CYS A 304 10.91 5.39 -19.24
C CYS A 304 11.24 6.89 -19.19
N SER A 305 12.07 7.31 -18.22
CA SER A 305 12.50 8.70 -18.11
C SER A 305 13.27 9.16 -19.35
N PRO A 306 12.93 10.32 -19.93
CA PRO A 306 13.68 10.87 -21.09
C PRO A 306 15.13 11.21 -20.75
N ALA A 307 15.48 11.37 -19.48
CA ALA A 307 16.84 11.64 -19.01
C ALA A 307 17.67 10.36 -18.74
N SER A 308 17.05 9.19 -18.83
CA SER A 308 17.69 7.90 -18.59
C SER A 308 17.87 7.12 -19.88
N ARG A 309 18.96 6.31 -19.96
CA ARG A 309 19.10 5.25 -20.95
C ARG A 309 18.41 3.96 -20.51
N HIS A 310 17.98 3.92 -19.24
CA HIS A 310 17.24 2.80 -18.68
C HIS A 310 15.75 3.09 -18.75
N GLY A 311 15.03 2.16 -19.33
CA GLY A 311 13.59 2.06 -19.37
C GLY A 311 13.25 0.62 -19.66
N ARG A 312 12.08 0.16 -19.24
CA ARG A 312 11.66 -1.22 -19.47
C ARG A 312 10.21 -1.28 -19.92
N THR A 313 9.81 -2.43 -20.42
CA THR A 313 8.41 -2.78 -20.66
C THR A 313 8.04 -3.84 -19.65
N GLU A 314 6.88 -3.69 -19.03
CA GLU A 314 6.33 -4.65 -18.09
C GLU A 314 5.11 -5.35 -18.68
N THR A 315 4.96 -6.63 -18.37
CA THR A 315 3.71 -7.34 -18.59
C THR A 315 2.79 -7.07 -17.42
N VAL A 316 1.70 -6.39 -17.70
CA VAL A 316 0.67 -6.06 -16.69
C VAL A 316 -0.47 -7.07 -16.82
N VAL A 317 -0.77 -7.73 -15.71
CA VAL A 317 -1.93 -8.61 -15.58
C VAL A 317 -3.08 -7.84 -14.95
N THR A 318 -4.23 -7.86 -15.62
CA THR A 318 -5.45 -7.19 -15.11
C THR A 318 -6.58 -8.19 -15.03
N PHE A 319 -7.27 -8.21 -13.92
CA PHE A 319 -8.52 -8.94 -13.76
C PHE A 319 -9.58 -8.11 -13.04
N THR A 320 -10.85 -8.42 -13.32
CA THR A 320 -11.99 -7.95 -12.55
C THR A 320 -12.70 -9.17 -11.97
N ALA A 321 -12.83 -9.22 -10.65
CA ALA A 321 -13.51 -10.28 -9.94
C ALA A 321 -14.69 -9.71 -9.14
N ARG A 322 -15.86 -10.35 -9.20
CA ARG A 322 -17.05 -9.91 -8.44
C ARG A 322 -17.24 -10.76 -7.21
N LYS A 323 -17.49 -10.11 -6.07
CA LYS A 323 -17.88 -10.82 -4.84
C LYS A 323 -19.17 -11.58 -5.12
N ARG A 324 -19.15 -12.90 -4.86
CA ARG A 324 -20.35 -13.74 -4.99
C ARG A 324 -21.45 -13.19 -4.07
N ALA A 325 -22.70 -13.20 -4.52
CA ALA A 325 -23.82 -12.99 -3.63
C ALA A 325 -23.81 -14.14 -2.60
N GLU A 326 -24.02 -13.83 -1.34
CA GLU A 326 -24.29 -14.87 -0.36
C GLU A 326 -25.52 -15.63 -0.87
N VAL A 327 -25.32 -16.90 -1.24
CA VAL A 327 -26.47 -17.80 -1.43
C VAL A 327 -27.08 -17.94 -0.04
N PRO A 328 -28.35 -17.52 0.19
CA PRO A 328 -28.97 -17.76 1.49
C PRO A 328 -28.83 -19.25 1.77
N ILE A 329 -28.13 -19.62 2.83
CA ILE A 329 -28.11 -21.02 3.28
C ILE A 329 -29.59 -21.34 3.52
N PRO A 330 -30.21 -22.29 2.79
CA PRO A 330 -31.57 -22.68 3.08
C PRO A 330 -31.63 -23.01 4.56
N ALA A 331 -32.55 -22.35 5.28
CA ALA A 331 -32.71 -22.61 6.71
C ALA A 331 -32.77 -24.14 6.88
N ALA A 332 -31.86 -24.69 7.70
CA ALA A 332 -31.85 -26.11 7.96
C ALA A 332 -33.30 -26.52 8.31
N PRO A 333 -33.84 -27.56 7.72
CA PRO A 333 -35.21 -27.97 8.01
C PRO A 333 -35.34 -28.11 9.51
N THR A 334 -36.25 -27.37 10.10
CA THR A 334 -36.55 -27.47 11.54
C THR A 334 -37.06 -28.87 11.77
N ILE A 335 -36.17 -29.74 12.28
CA ILE A 335 -36.58 -31.07 12.71
C ILE A 335 -37.47 -30.84 13.93
N SER A 336 -38.78 -30.92 13.70
CA SER A 336 -39.76 -30.94 14.76
C SER A 336 -39.52 -32.22 15.55
N THR A 337 -38.84 -32.11 16.69
CA THR A 337 -38.74 -33.19 17.68
C THR A 337 -40.08 -33.31 18.33
N THR A 338 -40.98 -34.08 17.72
CA THR A 338 -42.11 -34.67 18.41
C THR A 338 -41.53 -35.67 19.40
N SER A 339 -41.52 -35.31 20.67
CA SER A 339 -41.16 -36.13 21.79
C SER A 339 -42.13 -37.34 21.85
N SER A 340 -41.63 -38.50 21.47
CA SER A 340 -42.25 -39.78 21.93
C SER A 340 -41.37 -40.38 22.98
N ASN A 341 -41.82 -40.20 24.23
CA ASN A 341 -41.40 -40.93 25.40
C ASN A 341 -41.84 -42.40 25.25
N ALA A 342 -40.94 -43.33 24.98
CA ALA A 342 -41.08 -44.74 25.33
C ALA A 342 -39.76 -45.48 24.98
N TYR A 343 -38.95 -45.79 25.90
CA TYR A 343 -38.60 -47.15 26.27
C TYR A 343 -37.56 -47.13 27.40
N ARG A 344 -38.02 -47.72 28.50
CA ARG A 344 -37.25 -48.03 29.68
C ARG A 344 -36.56 -49.39 29.50
N ARG A 345 -35.36 -49.49 30.08
CA ARG A 345 -34.71 -50.67 30.67
C ARG A 345 -34.29 -51.83 29.77
N ALA A 346 -33.05 -52.15 29.81
CA ALA A 346 -32.33 -53.26 30.41
C ALA A 346 -30.96 -53.42 29.77
N GLY A 347 -29.92 -53.52 30.54
CA GLY A 347 -29.19 -54.74 30.78
C GLY A 347 -27.71 -54.52 30.79
N SER A 348 -27.11 -54.66 31.93
CA SER A 348 -25.69 -54.81 32.30
C SER A 348 -24.93 -55.86 31.50
N SER A 349 -23.63 -55.65 31.29
CA SER A 349 -22.47 -56.50 31.67
C SER A 349 -21.26 -56.21 30.81
N GLU A 350 -20.15 -55.80 31.42
CA GLU A 350 -18.87 -56.47 31.56
C GLU A 350 -18.26 -57.00 30.21
N GLU A 351 -17.04 -56.81 29.83
CA GLU A 351 -15.74 -56.94 30.48
C GLU A 351 -14.58 -56.65 29.52
N LYS A 352 -13.50 -56.12 30.08
CA LYS A 352 -12.06 -56.40 29.90
C LYS A 352 -11.25 -56.05 28.65
N ASP A 353 -10.24 -55.28 28.99
CA ASP A 353 -8.77 -55.42 28.80
C ASP A 353 -8.19 -55.75 27.41
N SER A 354 -7.34 -54.83 26.96
CA SER A 354 -5.92 -55.12 26.77
C SER A 354 -5.16 -53.91 26.14
N GLU A 355 -4.27 -53.31 26.90
CA GLU A 355 -3.02 -52.63 26.50
C GLU A 355 -1.91 -53.67 26.29
N PRO A 356 -0.66 -53.27 25.95
CA PRO A 356 -0.08 -52.37 24.94
C PRO A 356 1.03 -53.08 24.15
N VAL A 357 1.57 -52.46 23.08
CA VAL A 357 2.93 -52.81 22.60
C VAL A 357 3.71 -51.56 22.20
N LEU A 358 4.77 -51.35 22.95
CA LEU A 358 5.93 -50.48 22.69
C LEU A 358 6.85 -51.08 21.60
N THR A 359 7.42 -50.24 20.72
CA THR A 359 8.80 -50.41 20.22
C THR A 359 9.34 -49.08 19.70
N GLN A 360 10.21 -48.47 20.46
CA GLN A 360 11.68 -48.31 20.34
C GLN A 360 12.18 -47.27 19.31
N ARG A 361 12.78 -46.21 19.89
CA ARG A 361 13.77 -45.30 19.30
C ARG A 361 15.17 -45.99 19.15
N PRO A 362 16.06 -45.44 18.37
CA PRO A 362 17.31 -44.94 18.95
C PRO A 362 17.85 -43.59 18.34
N PRO A 363 19.06 -43.15 18.79
CA PRO A 363 19.17 -41.85 19.46
C PRO A 363 20.23 -40.89 18.85
N GLY A 364 20.24 -39.63 19.31
CA GLY A 364 21.47 -38.86 19.51
C GLY A 364 21.72 -37.66 18.62
N ARG A 365 21.71 -36.47 19.09
CA ARG A 365 22.72 -35.74 19.85
C ARG A 365 22.24 -34.33 20.21
N SER A 366 22.51 -34.00 21.42
CA SER A 366 22.32 -32.76 22.15
C SER A 366 23.21 -31.62 21.67
N HIS A 367 22.71 -30.35 21.73
CA HIS A 367 23.40 -29.29 22.46
C HIS A 367 22.41 -28.27 23.01
N SER A 368 22.44 -28.16 24.31
CA SER A 368 21.73 -27.24 25.17
C SER A 368 22.30 -25.83 25.14
N PHE A 369 21.45 -24.81 25.17
CA PHE A 369 21.71 -23.62 25.97
C PHE A 369 20.41 -23.05 26.54
N THR A 370 20.29 -23.19 27.83
CA THR A 370 19.23 -22.66 28.69
C THR A 370 19.56 -21.20 29.04
N ARG A 371 18.60 -20.29 28.93
CA ARG A 371 18.45 -19.18 29.87
C ARG A 371 16.97 -18.84 30.02
N ARG A 372 16.49 -19.13 31.23
CA ARG A 372 15.20 -18.67 31.74
C ARG A 372 15.32 -17.20 32.15
N ALA A 373 14.34 -16.39 31.81
CA ALA A 373 13.96 -15.22 32.59
C ALA A 373 12.44 -15.21 32.74
N ASN A 374 11.97 -15.42 33.96
CA ASN A 374 10.60 -15.20 34.38
C ASN A 374 10.33 -13.68 34.41
N VAL A 375 9.27 -13.23 33.75
CA VAL A 375 8.61 -11.97 34.11
C VAL A 375 7.12 -12.23 34.22
N ALA A 376 6.59 -11.86 35.39
CA ALA A 376 5.22 -12.02 35.83
C ALA A 376 4.23 -11.28 34.89
N ARG A 377 3.15 -11.95 34.55
CA ARG A 377 1.97 -11.35 33.93
C ARG A 377 1.14 -10.65 34.99
N SER A 378 0.99 -9.32 34.90
CA SER A 378 -0.12 -8.61 35.51
C SER A 378 -1.17 -8.37 34.43
N SER A 379 -2.34 -8.94 34.63
CA SER A 379 -3.52 -8.76 33.81
C SER A 379 -4.16 -7.40 34.13
N SER A 380 -4.10 -6.48 33.18
CA SER A 380 -5.02 -5.34 33.14
C SER A 380 -5.74 -5.36 31.80
N THR A 381 -7.02 -5.72 31.89
CA THR A 381 -7.97 -5.72 30.79
C THR A 381 -8.33 -4.28 30.45
N THR A 382 -7.74 -3.73 29.41
CA THR A 382 -8.20 -2.48 28.81
C THR A 382 -8.94 -2.82 27.54
N SER A 383 -10.26 -2.68 27.54
CA SER A 383 -11.09 -2.79 26.36
C SER A 383 -10.86 -1.58 25.47
N ILE A 384 -10.17 -1.77 24.36
CA ILE A 384 -10.04 -0.77 23.30
C ILE A 384 -11.20 -0.97 22.33
N SER A 385 -12.15 -0.01 22.36
CA SER A 385 -13.19 0.08 21.34
C SER A 385 -12.53 0.45 20.00
N HIS A 386 -12.58 -0.45 19.06
CA HIS A 386 -12.17 -0.20 17.66
C HIS A 386 -13.07 0.88 17.07
N GLY A 387 -12.49 2.02 16.69
CA GLY A 387 -13.19 3.07 15.96
C GLY A 387 -13.52 2.60 14.55
N VAL A 388 -14.75 2.13 14.35
CA VAL A 388 -15.28 1.79 13.04
C VAL A 388 -15.56 3.09 12.29
N ILE A 389 -14.89 3.33 11.16
CA ILE A 389 -15.21 4.44 10.27
C ILE A 389 -16.45 4.07 9.48
N THR A 390 -17.58 4.64 9.89
CA THR A 390 -18.82 4.62 9.08
C THR A 390 -18.76 5.83 8.16
N VAL A 391 -18.74 5.62 6.86
CA VAL A 391 -18.86 6.70 5.87
C VAL A 391 -20.31 7.18 5.89
N SER A 392 -20.62 8.20 6.72
CA SER A 392 -21.93 8.86 6.71
C SER A 392 -21.90 10.02 5.72
N LYS A 393 -22.98 10.13 4.96
CA LYS A 393 -23.24 11.21 4.01
C LYS A 393 -23.27 12.54 4.77
N ALA A 394 -22.37 13.48 4.48
CA ALA A 394 -22.44 14.83 4.98
C ALA A 394 -23.65 15.55 4.36
N PRO A 395 -24.43 16.34 5.13
CA PRO A 395 -25.51 17.13 4.56
C PRO A 395 -24.94 18.28 3.73
N ALA A 396 -25.50 18.47 2.54
CA ALA A 396 -25.21 19.59 1.66
C ALA A 396 -25.60 20.90 2.36
N ALA A 397 -24.62 21.77 2.61
CA ALA A 397 -24.86 23.13 3.05
C ALA A 397 -25.30 23.99 1.85
N ASN A 398 -26.60 24.22 1.71
CA ASN A 398 -27.14 25.26 0.87
C ASN A 398 -26.98 26.60 1.60
N GLY A 399 -26.09 27.46 1.10
CA GLY A 399 -26.05 28.87 1.45
C GLY A 399 -26.13 29.71 0.18
N PRO A 400 -26.98 30.77 0.14
CA PRO A 400 -27.20 31.53 -1.07
C PRO A 400 -26.04 32.48 -1.35
N CYS A 401 -25.62 32.55 -2.61
CA CYS A 401 -24.77 33.59 -3.15
C CYS A 401 -25.58 34.89 -3.29
N ASP A 402 -25.25 35.87 -2.48
CA ASP A 402 -25.69 37.25 -2.70
C ASP A 402 -24.72 37.92 -3.68
N ALA A 403 -25.25 38.31 -4.83
CA ALA A 403 -24.59 39.15 -5.81
C ALA A 403 -25.01 40.60 -5.55
N SER A 404 -24.07 41.44 -5.10
CA SER A 404 -24.24 42.89 -5.30
C SER A 404 -22.89 43.57 -5.45
N ALA A 405 -22.67 44.02 -6.65
CA ALA A 405 -22.12 45.34 -7.08
C ALA A 405 -20.99 46.00 -6.29
N ASN A 406 -19.86 46.30 -6.93
CA ASN A 406 -19.62 47.72 -7.20
C ASN A 406 -18.60 47.92 -8.34
N ARG A 407 -18.99 48.84 -9.24
CA ARG A 407 -18.15 49.50 -10.23
C ARG A 407 -17.27 50.57 -9.55
N ARG A 408 -15.99 50.60 -9.83
CA ARG A 408 -15.23 51.75 -10.37
C ARG A 408 -13.81 51.31 -10.73
#